data_56a744727a7f5fc794628e2adb73ad4e
#
_entry.id   56a744727a7f5fc794628e2adb73ad4e
#
_cell.length_a   1.000
_cell.length_b   1.000
_cell.length_c   1.000
_cell.angle_alpha   90.00
_cell.angle_beta   90.00
_cell.angle_gamma   90.00
#
_symmetry.space_group_name_H-M   'P 1'
#
loop_
_entity.id
_entity.type
_entity.pdbx_description
1 polymer ?
#
loop_
_entity_poly.entity_id
_entity_poly.type
_entity_poly.pdbx_seq_one_letter_code
_entity_poly.pdbx_strand_id
1 'polypeptide(L)'
;MNYLIYPIKVMNITQTYENDYSHSRHTVGTPKDYPIDDNCGATGANGYFYCPCDAMIVKKIYGVGTSTSNVLWLESTTPVITPTFTDYVTIMVAHIEDSELNKLKIGQVFTRKERVALEGKDGYATGEHFHIVVGRGKFAGTGWVKNTNNIWVINTTGGAVKPEDAFFIDNTFTTIKNSKGINFLDLYIPNIDDEEEYYYTTAESLNIRLGPGTNYNAINSLPKNSRIKVQEFIDNWARINDKEYVAGNYVTKTVPSSYYETKHTTADFLNVRSKPAGTILKVKAPLPKGTTVAIMEEKNGWIKINKNRYVYATYIK
;
A
#
# COMPACT_ATOMS: atom_id res chain seq x y z
N MET A 1 5.52 1.83 9.25
CA MET A 1 6.42 3.00 9.05
C MET A 1 6.03 3.72 7.77
N ASN A 2 5.96 5.05 7.77
CA ASN A 2 5.50 5.85 6.62
C ASN A 2 6.66 6.13 5.63
N TYR A 3 7.02 5.17 4.81
CA TYR A 3 8.04 5.34 3.76
C TYR A 3 7.47 6.01 2.51
N LEU A 4 8.29 6.79 1.81
CA LEU A 4 7.96 7.31 0.48
C LEU A 4 8.47 6.33 -0.58
N ILE A 5 7.54 5.64 -1.24
CA ILE A 5 7.85 4.69 -2.33
C ILE A 5 7.67 5.35 -3.70
N TYR A 6 8.30 4.80 -4.72
CA TYR A 6 8.09 5.25 -6.09
C TYR A 6 6.61 5.10 -6.50
N PRO A 7 5.98 6.14 -7.10
CA PRO A 7 4.53 6.21 -7.24
C PRO A 7 3.95 5.45 -8.45
N ILE A 8 4.77 4.75 -9.23
CA ILE A 8 4.38 4.14 -10.51
C ILE A 8 4.69 2.65 -10.51
N LYS A 9 3.76 1.82 -10.99
CA LYS A 9 3.92 0.35 -11.02
C LYS A 9 4.99 -0.15 -11.99
N VAL A 10 5.12 0.50 -13.13
CA VAL A 10 6.17 0.17 -14.10
C VAL A 10 6.97 1.42 -14.35
N MET A 11 8.14 1.51 -13.72
CA MET A 11 9.06 2.62 -13.91
C MET A 11 9.67 2.56 -15.30
N ASN A 12 9.47 3.61 -16.09
CA ASN A 12 10.12 3.78 -17.38
C ASN A 12 10.48 5.24 -17.59
N ILE A 13 11.53 5.67 -16.91
CA ILE A 13 12.04 7.04 -16.97
C ILE A 13 12.59 7.30 -18.35
N THR A 14 12.06 8.30 -19.03
CA THR A 14 12.44 8.72 -20.39
C THR A 14 13.35 9.95 -20.38
N GLN A 15 13.21 10.82 -19.37
CA GLN A 15 14.08 11.95 -19.13
C GLN A 15 14.42 12.09 -17.66
N THR A 16 15.63 12.55 -17.36
CA THR A 16 16.12 12.85 -16.01
C THR A 16 16.40 14.34 -15.86
N TYR A 17 16.72 14.76 -14.65
CA TYR A 17 17.19 16.11 -14.34
C TYR A 17 18.64 16.37 -14.82
N GLU A 18 19.37 15.35 -15.26
CA GLU A 18 20.77 15.47 -15.71
C GLU A 18 20.87 15.49 -17.23
N ASN A 19 21.09 16.68 -17.81
CA ASN A 19 21.42 16.89 -19.22
C ASN A 19 20.42 16.38 -20.28
N ASP A 20 19.20 16.00 -19.89
CA ASP A 20 18.16 15.67 -20.84
C ASP A 20 17.51 16.94 -21.40
N TYR A 21 17.11 16.90 -22.66
CA TYR A 21 16.75 18.02 -23.51
C TYR A 21 15.85 19.08 -22.83
N SER A 22 14.67 18.71 -22.34
CA SER A 22 13.74 19.68 -21.74
C SER A 22 14.07 20.00 -20.29
N HIS A 23 14.83 19.14 -19.62
CA HIS A 23 15.15 19.27 -18.19
C HIS A 23 16.49 19.94 -17.90
N SER A 24 17.35 20.17 -18.90
CA SER A 24 18.68 20.75 -18.71
C SER A 24 18.65 22.08 -17.95
N ARG A 25 17.63 22.90 -18.17
CA ARG A 25 17.44 24.18 -17.47
C ARG A 25 17.20 24.03 -15.96
N HIS A 26 16.65 22.92 -15.51
CA HIS A 26 16.31 22.65 -14.11
C HIS A 26 17.54 22.24 -13.29
N THR A 27 18.63 21.90 -13.94
CA THR A 27 19.92 21.59 -13.29
C THR A 27 20.81 22.81 -13.13
N VAL A 28 20.45 23.97 -13.72
CA VAL A 28 21.21 25.20 -13.70
C VAL A 28 20.77 26.09 -12.54
N GLY A 29 21.73 26.59 -11.79
CA GLY A 29 21.49 27.53 -10.69
C GLY A 29 21.09 26.84 -9.37
N THR A 30 20.75 27.68 -8.40
CA THR A 30 20.31 27.24 -7.06
C THR A 30 19.13 28.13 -6.66
N PRO A 31 18.00 27.53 -6.16
CA PRO A 31 17.73 26.11 -6.05
C PRO A 31 17.53 25.41 -7.40
N LYS A 32 17.74 24.10 -7.41
CA LYS A 32 17.46 23.22 -8.55
C LYS A 32 16.13 22.50 -8.35
N ASP A 33 15.55 22.00 -9.48
CA ASP A 33 14.24 21.36 -9.47
C ASP A 33 14.34 19.92 -10.01
N TYR A 34 14.96 19.06 -9.73
CA TYR A 34 15.32 17.70 -10.17
C TYR A 34 14.16 16.89 -10.80
N PRO A 35 13.59 17.28 -11.95
CA PRO A 35 12.47 16.59 -12.56
C PRO A 35 12.87 15.25 -13.20
N ILE A 36 11.92 14.33 -13.23
CA ILE A 36 11.93 13.14 -14.07
C ILE A 36 10.66 13.06 -14.89
N ASP A 37 10.76 12.52 -16.12
CA ASP A 37 9.62 12.13 -16.92
C ASP A 37 9.54 10.59 -16.96
N ASP A 38 8.41 10.04 -16.54
CA ASP A 38 8.14 8.61 -16.57
C ASP A 38 6.88 8.34 -17.39
N ASN A 39 6.99 7.56 -18.46
CA ASN A 39 5.86 7.16 -19.29
C ASN A 39 5.23 5.84 -18.84
N CYS A 40 5.30 5.51 -17.59
CA CYS A 40 4.69 4.35 -16.93
C CYS A 40 5.00 2.99 -17.56
N GLY A 41 6.02 2.91 -18.42
CA GLY A 41 6.36 1.68 -19.15
C GLY A 41 5.27 1.16 -20.04
N ALA A 42 4.21 1.93 -20.28
CA ALA A 42 3.05 1.49 -21.00
C ALA A 42 3.32 1.37 -22.49
N THR A 43 3.04 0.20 -23.03
CA THR A 43 2.83 -0.02 -24.45
C THR A 43 1.33 0.02 -24.69
N GLY A 44 0.76 1.21 -24.91
CA GLY A 44 -0.62 1.39 -25.35
C GLY A 44 -1.71 1.35 -24.27
N ALA A 45 -1.35 1.37 -22.99
CA ALA A 45 -2.28 1.60 -21.89
C ALA A 45 -1.67 2.60 -20.92
N ASN A 46 -2.37 3.68 -20.63
CA ASN A 46 -1.93 4.70 -19.71
C ASN A 46 -1.77 4.13 -18.30
N GLY A 47 -0.65 4.46 -17.65
CA GLY A 47 -0.40 4.08 -16.27
C GLY A 47 -1.04 5.05 -15.27
N TYR A 48 -1.02 4.69 -14.01
CA TYR A 48 -1.51 5.54 -12.94
C TYR A 48 -0.38 6.04 -12.05
N PHE A 49 -0.51 7.28 -11.60
CA PHE A 49 0.19 7.78 -10.43
C PHE A 49 -0.57 7.29 -9.18
N TYR A 50 0.13 6.68 -8.24
CA TYR A 50 -0.42 6.16 -7.01
C TYR A 50 0.08 6.95 -5.81
N CYS A 51 -0.70 7.02 -4.74
CA CYS A 51 -0.27 7.64 -3.49
C CYS A 51 0.96 6.89 -2.93
N PRO A 52 2.12 7.56 -2.80
CA PRO A 52 3.39 6.89 -2.50
C PRO A 52 3.69 6.68 -1.01
N CYS A 53 2.82 7.13 -0.12
CA CYS A 53 3.00 7.02 1.34
C CYS A 53 1.67 6.78 2.03
N ASP A 54 1.62 6.73 3.36
CA ASP A 54 0.38 6.39 4.10
C ASP A 54 -0.80 7.25 3.71
N ALA A 55 -0.59 8.58 3.55
CA ALA A 55 -1.61 9.45 2.99
C ALA A 55 -1.03 10.75 2.41
N MET A 56 -1.61 11.20 1.28
CA MET A 56 -1.35 12.52 0.68
C MET A 56 -2.63 13.30 0.48
N ILE A 57 -2.53 14.61 0.64
CA ILE A 57 -3.62 15.56 0.45
C ILE A 57 -3.37 16.43 -0.78
N VAL A 58 -4.40 16.66 -1.58
CA VAL A 58 -4.37 17.58 -2.73
C VAL A 58 -4.26 19.02 -2.23
N LYS A 59 -3.17 19.69 -2.55
CA LYS A 59 -2.91 21.09 -2.15
C LYS A 59 -3.29 22.09 -3.24
N LYS A 60 -3.09 21.71 -4.51
CA LYS A 60 -3.37 22.59 -5.64
C LYS A 60 -3.61 21.78 -6.92
N ILE A 61 -4.50 22.28 -7.74
CA ILE A 61 -4.75 21.84 -9.11
C ILE A 61 -4.63 23.10 -9.99
N TYR A 62 -3.87 23.01 -11.09
CA TYR A 62 -3.62 24.18 -11.94
C TYR A 62 -3.58 23.80 -13.41
N GLY A 63 -4.12 24.70 -14.25
CA GLY A 63 -3.98 24.64 -15.69
C GLY A 63 -4.88 23.65 -16.42
N VAL A 64 -5.88 23.09 -15.75
CA VAL A 64 -6.86 22.19 -16.40
C VAL A 64 -7.52 22.87 -17.62
N GLY A 65 -7.56 22.16 -18.74
CA GLY A 65 -8.12 22.68 -20.00
C GLY A 65 -7.22 23.69 -20.71
N THR A 66 -5.96 23.86 -20.28
CA THR A 66 -5.00 24.73 -20.94
C THR A 66 -3.94 23.93 -21.72
N SER A 67 -3.49 24.48 -22.85
CA SER A 67 -2.43 23.85 -23.66
C SER A 67 -1.02 23.97 -23.06
N THR A 68 -0.85 24.71 -21.95
CA THR A 68 0.50 25.09 -21.47
C THR A 68 0.79 24.62 -20.06
N SER A 69 -0.19 24.18 -19.31
CA SER A 69 0.02 23.75 -17.93
C SER A 69 -1.17 22.89 -17.48
N ASN A 70 -0.83 21.81 -16.80
CA ASN A 70 -1.74 20.84 -16.24
C ASN A 70 -0.97 20.19 -15.10
N VAL A 71 -1.21 20.61 -13.86
CA VAL A 71 -0.34 20.26 -12.73
C VAL A 71 -1.13 20.03 -11.46
N LEU A 72 -0.76 18.98 -10.73
CA LEU A 72 -1.25 18.59 -9.42
C LEU A 72 -0.15 18.70 -8.37
N TRP A 73 -0.46 19.26 -7.21
CA TRP A 73 0.39 19.20 -6.02
C TRP A 73 -0.26 18.35 -4.94
N LEU A 74 0.51 17.40 -4.46
CA LEU A 74 0.18 16.51 -3.35
C LEU A 74 1.16 16.76 -2.20
N GLU A 75 0.67 16.81 -0.96
CA GLU A 75 1.49 16.93 0.25
C GLU A 75 1.22 15.74 1.16
N SER A 76 2.26 15.15 1.76
CA SER A 76 2.07 14.09 2.75
C SER A 76 1.39 14.63 4.00
N THR A 77 0.43 13.89 4.55
CA THR A 77 -0.32 14.33 5.76
C THR A 77 0.49 14.22 7.04
N THR A 78 1.53 13.40 7.04
CA THR A 78 2.49 13.19 8.13
C THR A 78 3.90 13.11 7.54
N PRO A 79 4.97 13.28 8.34
CA PRO A 79 6.33 13.07 7.90
C PRO A 79 6.53 11.67 7.31
N VAL A 80 7.29 11.59 6.22
CA VAL A 80 7.67 10.35 5.54
C VAL A 80 9.14 10.05 5.73
N ILE A 81 9.50 8.77 5.71
CA ILE A 81 10.87 8.28 5.70
C ILE A 81 11.29 8.13 4.24
N THR A 82 12.39 8.76 3.87
CA THR A 82 13.02 8.68 2.55
C THR A 82 14.43 8.08 2.68
N PRO A 83 15.13 7.79 1.59
CA PRO A 83 16.53 7.34 1.65
C PRO A 83 17.46 8.26 2.43
N THR A 84 17.23 9.57 2.42
CA THR A 84 18.19 10.55 2.97
C THR A 84 17.63 11.44 4.09
N PHE A 85 16.31 11.48 4.31
CA PHE A 85 15.69 12.32 5.35
C PHE A 85 14.37 11.75 5.86
N THR A 86 13.88 12.31 6.97
CA THR A 86 12.51 12.13 7.45
C THR A 86 11.87 13.50 7.60
N ASP A 87 10.84 13.81 6.81
CA ASP A 87 10.15 15.11 6.79
C ASP A 87 8.82 14.98 6.04
N TYR A 88 8.02 16.05 6.03
CA TYR A 88 6.94 16.18 5.04
C TYR A 88 7.54 16.20 3.62
N VAL A 89 6.75 15.76 2.65
CA VAL A 89 7.09 15.91 1.22
C VAL A 89 5.92 16.49 0.46
N THR A 90 6.24 17.28 -0.56
CA THR A 90 5.31 17.77 -1.57
C THR A 90 5.74 17.25 -2.92
N ILE A 91 4.83 16.63 -3.67
CA ILE A 91 5.09 16.14 -5.02
C ILE A 91 4.28 16.99 -6.00
N MET A 92 4.95 17.48 -7.03
CA MET A 92 4.33 18.12 -8.17
C MET A 92 4.32 17.12 -9.33
N VAL A 93 3.15 16.91 -9.91
CA VAL A 93 2.95 16.00 -11.06
C VAL A 93 2.26 16.77 -12.17
N ALA A 94 2.85 16.74 -13.37
CA ALA A 94 2.24 17.35 -14.56
C ALA A 94 1.91 16.32 -15.64
N HIS A 95 1.25 16.79 -16.69
CA HIS A 95 0.80 16.03 -17.86
C HIS A 95 -0.22 14.92 -17.53
N ILE A 96 -1.03 15.16 -16.50
CA ILE A 96 -2.16 14.31 -16.14
C ILE A 96 -3.30 14.55 -17.15
N GLU A 97 -4.07 13.51 -17.48
CA GLU A 97 -5.30 13.67 -18.25
C GLU A 97 -6.24 14.69 -17.58
N ASP A 98 -6.66 15.70 -18.32
CA ASP A 98 -7.58 16.76 -17.83
C ASP A 98 -8.89 16.17 -17.26
N SER A 99 -9.38 15.10 -17.86
CA SER A 99 -10.55 14.37 -17.37
C SER A 99 -10.37 13.78 -15.98
N GLU A 100 -9.14 13.45 -15.59
CA GLU A 100 -8.80 12.97 -14.26
C GLU A 100 -8.64 14.13 -13.27
N LEU A 101 -7.91 15.20 -13.65
CA LEU A 101 -7.75 16.38 -12.80
C LEU A 101 -9.09 17.03 -12.45
N ASN A 102 -10.06 17.05 -13.38
CA ASN A 102 -11.41 17.58 -13.15
C ASN A 102 -12.20 16.83 -12.07
N LYS A 103 -11.83 15.58 -11.75
CA LYS A 103 -12.47 14.79 -10.69
C LYS A 103 -11.91 15.10 -9.32
N LEU A 104 -10.71 15.68 -9.25
CA LEU A 104 -10.00 15.92 -8.00
C LEU A 104 -10.51 17.20 -7.31
N LYS A 105 -10.36 17.25 -5.99
CA LYS A 105 -10.71 18.40 -5.18
C LYS A 105 -9.56 18.77 -4.25
N ILE A 106 -9.29 20.06 -4.10
CA ILE A 106 -8.39 20.56 -3.07
C ILE A 106 -8.86 20.04 -1.70
N GLY A 107 -7.94 19.49 -0.90
CA GLY A 107 -8.26 18.87 0.37
C GLY A 107 -8.63 17.38 0.29
N GLN A 108 -8.80 16.82 -0.91
CA GLN A 108 -8.99 15.38 -1.08
C GLN A 108 -7.76 14.63 -0.58
N VAL A 109 -7.98 13.53 0.14
CA VAL A 109 -6.93 12.68 0.69
C VAL A 109 -6.94 11.33 -0.04
N PHE A 110 -5.76 10.86 -0.38
CA PHE A 110 -5.50 9.53 -0.91
C PHE A 110 -4.67 8.74 0.08
N THR A 111 -4.93 7.45 0.18
CA THR A 111 -4.18 6.51 1.01
C THR A 111 -3.15 5.74 0.18
N ARG A 112 -2.19 5.11 0.84
CA ARG A 112 -1.10 4.36 0.21
C ARG A 112 -1.58 3.46 -0.92
N LYS A 113 -0.91 3.55 -2.09
CA LYS A 113 -1.21 2.77 -3.30
C LYS A 113 -2.61 2.99 -3.90
N GLU A 114 -3.38 3.94 -3.40
CA GLU A 114 -4.60 4.40 -4.04
C GLU A 114 -4.28 5.13 -5.34
N ARG A 115 -5.08 4.91 -6.37
CA ARG A 115 -4.95 5.61 -7.67
C ARG A 115 -5.28 7.07 -7.50
N VAL A 116 -4.37 7.95 -7.89
CA VAL A 116 -4.54 9.40 -7.81
C VAL A 116 -4.99 9.96 -9.16
N ALA A 117 -4.26 9.62 -10.22
CA ALA A 117 -4.51 10.17 -11.56
C ALA A 117 -3.95 9.28 -12.66
N LEU A 118 -4.54 9.39 -13.84
CA LEU A 118 -4.10 8.70 -15.05
C LEU A 118 -3.03 9.53 -15.77
N GLU A 119 -2.03 8.84 -16.33
CA GLU A 119 -1.04 9.40 -17.25
C GLU A 119 -1.73 10.07 -18.45
N GLY A 120 -1.19 11.20 -18.86
CA GLY A 120 -1.70 11.93 -20.00
C GLY A 120 -0.59 12.63 -20.77
N LYS A 121 -1.01 13.50 -21.68
CA LYS A 121 -0.14 14.37 -22.47
C LYS A 121 -0.62 15.82 -22.48
N ASP A 122 -1.46 16.17 -21.53
CA ASP A 122 -2.03 17.50 -21.45
C ASP A 122 -0.97 18.54 -21.02
N GLY A 123 -1.08 19.75 -21.53
CA GLY A 123 -0.06 20.79 -21.36
C GLY A 123 1.09 20.66 -22.38
N TYR A 124 2.29 21.11 -22.01
CA TYR A 124 3.50 21.04 -22.85
C TYR A 124 4.11 19.64 -22.83
N ALA A 125 3.52 18.68 -23.55
CA ALA A 125 4.01 17.32 -23.68
C ALA A 125 4.06 16.87 -25.13
N THR A 126 5.09 16.11 -25.51
CA THR A 126 5.23 15.53 -26.86
C THR A 126 4.67 14.11 -26.93
N GLY A 127 4.38 13.49 -25.80
CA GLY A 127 3.84 12.15 -25.64
C GLY A 127 3.32 11.92 -24.23
N GLU A 128 2.70 10.80 -23.98
CA GLU A 128 2.17 10.43 -22.68
C GLU A 128 3.30 10.20 -21.68
N HIS A 129 3.27 10.88 -20.54
CA HIS A 129 4.20 10.71 -19.43
C HIS A 129 3.75 11.52 -18.21
N PHE A 130 4.21 11.15 -17.03
CA PHE A 130 4.20 12.05 -15.87
C PHE A 130 5.50 12.81 -15.77
N HIS A 131 5.42 14.14 -15.63
CA HIS A 131 6.53 14.95 -15.19
C HIS A 131 6.45 15.10 -13.67
N ILE A 132 7.45 14.59 -12.94
CA ILE A 132 7.45 14.46 -11.49
C ILE A 132 8.58 15.27 -10.88
N VAL A 133 8.24 16.10 -9.90
CA VAL A 133 9.19 16.84 -9.06
C VAL A 133 8.85 16.61 -7.61
N VAL A 134 9.86 16.38 -6.77
CA VAL A 134 9.70 16.19 -5.32
C VAL A 134 10.35 17.34 -4.57
N GLY A 135 9.62 17.89 -3.61
CA GLY A 135 10.15 18.87 -2.66
C GLY A 135 10.10 18.32 -1.24
N ARG A 136 11.19 18.53 -0.49
CA ARG A 136 11.20 18.29 0.95
C ARG A 136 10.38 19.37 1.66
N GLY A 137 9.60 18.95 2.65
CA GLY A 137 8.77 19.84 3.45
C GLY A 137 7.39 20.10 2.87
N LYS A 138 6.68 21.03 3.48
CA LYS A 138 5.31 21.36 3.15
C LYS A 138 5.19 22.26 1.94
N PHE A 139 4.07 22.15 1.22
CA PHE A 139 3.65 23.06 0.15
C PHE A 139 3.69 24.51 0.63
N ALA A 140 4.32 25.40 -0.15
CA ALA A 140 4.48 26.79 0.19
C ALA A 140 4.01 27.74 -0.93
N GLY A 141 3.46 28.88 -0.54
CA GLY A 141 3.03 29.94 -1.45
C GLY A 141 2.07 29.46 -2.52
N THR A 142 2.44 29.61 -3.78
CA THR A 142 1.66 29.18 -4.95
C THR A 142 2.07 27.81 -5.49
N GLY A 143 2.98 27.08 -4.81
CA GLY A 143 3.58 25.84 -5.26
C GLY A 143 4.81 26.02 -6.15
N TRP A 144 5.04 27.24 -6.63
CA TRP A 144 6.21 27.62 -7.40
C TRP A 144 6.90 28.88 -6.85
N VAL A 145 8.21 28.93 -7.03
CA VAL A 145 9.03 30.11 -6.81
C VAL A 145 10.04 30.25 -7.95
N LYS A 146 10.41 31.46 -8.29
CA LYS A 146 11.51 31.70 -9.24
C LYS A 146 12.84 31.57 -8.55
N ASN A 147 13.74 30.76 -9.13
CA ASN A 147 15.11 30.68 -8.67
C ASN A 147 15.96 31.92 -9.16
N THR A 148 17.25 31.95 -8.83
CA THR A 148 18.18 33.04 -9.23
C THR A 148 18.34 33.19 -10.75
N ASN A 149 18.03 32.14 -11.52
CA ASN A 149 18.06 32.14 -12.98
C ASN A 149 16.70 32.46 -13.60
N ASN A 150 15.74 33.00 -12.81
CA ASN A 150 14.37 33.31 -13.25
C ASN A 150 13.57 32.09 -13.76
N ILE A 151 13.94 30.89 -13.33
CA ILE A 151 13.25 29.61 -13.66
C ILE A 151 12.30 29.26 -12.54
N TRP A 152 11.06 28.86 -12.88
CA TRP A 152 10.10 28.37 -11.91
C TRP A 152 10.51 26.98 -11.42
N VAL A 153 10.59 26.83 -10.10
CA VAL A 153 10.89 25.57 -9.40
C VAL A 153 9.87 25.32 -8.30
N ILE A 154 9.78 24.10 -7.82
CA ILE A 154 8.84 23.74 -6.73
C ILE A 154 9.13 24.57 -5.47
N ASN A 155 8.05 25.07 -4.87
CA ASN A 155 8.14 25.86 -3.63
C ASN A 155 7.67 25.02 -2.44
N THR A 156 8.63 24.61 -1.60
CA THR A 156 8.39 23.90 -0.36
C THR A 156 9.31 24.47 0.74
N THR A 157 9.04 24.12 1.98
CA THR A 157 9.85 24.63 3.11
C THR A 157 11.30 24.15 3.11
N GLY A 158 11.62 23.05 2.41
CA GLY A 158 12.97 22.48 2.31
C GLY A 158 13.55 22.44 0.90
N GLY A 159 12.81 22.92 -0.11
CA GLY A 159 13.25 22.96 -1.52
C GLY A 159 13.16 21.60 -2.24
N ALA A 160 13.53 21.60 -3.51
CA ALA A 160 13.53 20.40 -4.35
C ALA A 160 14.59 19.38 -3.92
N VAL A 161 14.29 18.11 -4.09
CA VAL A 161 15.19 16.98 -3.81
C VAL A 161 15.26 16.05 -5.00
N LYS A 162 16.39 15.33 -5.12
CA LYS A 162 16.58 14.35 -6.19
C LYS A 162 15.64 13.16 -6.00
N PRO A 163 15.15 12.53 -7.07
CA PRO A 163 14.26 11.37 -6.99
C PRO A 163 14.84 10.22 -6.17
N GLU A 164 16.14 9.93 -6.32
CA GLU A 164 16.85 8.88 -5.58
C GLU A 164 17.03 9.19 -4.09
N ASP A 165 17.02 10.46 -3.70
CA ASP A 165 17.04 10.90 -2.30
C ASP A 165 15.66 10.90 -1.66
N ALA A 166 14.61 10.88 -2.49
CA ALA A 166 13.21 10.93 -2.07
C ALA A 166 12.55 9.56 -2.04
N PHE A 167 12.68 8.77 -3.11
CA PHE A 167 11.91 7.54 -3.28
C PHE A 167 12.73 6.28 -2.98
N PHE A 168 12.11 5.37 -2.27
CA PHE A 168 12.51 3.98 -2.26
C PHE A 168 11.80 3.22 -3.38
N ILE A 169 12.40 2.12 -3.86
CA ILE A 169 11.74 1.14 -4.71
C ILE A 169 11.17 0.01 -3.86
N ASP A 170 9.85 -0.11 -3.88
CA ASP A 170 9.16 -1.28 -3.37
C ASP A 170 9.03 -2.29 -4.52
N ASN A 171 9.87 -3.32 -4.51
CA ASN A 171 9.93 -4.35 -5.57
C ASN A 171 8.66 -5.21 -5.67
N THR A 172 7.77 -5.14 -4.67
CA THR A 172 6.45 -5.80 -4.73
C THR A 172 5.42 -4.95 -5.48
N PHE A 173 5.68 -3.65 -5.59
CA PHE A 173 4.79 -2.69 -6.24
C PHE A 173 5.33 -2.18 -7.57
N THR A 174 6.62 -1.82 -7.64
CA THR A 174 7.26 -1.19 -8.81
C THR A 174 8.18 -2.17 -9.53
N THR A 175 7.92 -2.41 -10.82
CA THR A 175 8.84 -3.09 -11.73
C THR A 175 9.68 -2.05 -12.45
N ILE A 176 11.00 -2.15 -12.37
CA ILE A 176 11.92 -1.27 -13.09
C ILE A 176 12.10 -1.77 -14.52
N LYS A 177 11.61 -1.02 -15.50
CA LYS A 177 11.88 -1.22 -16.92
C LYS A 177 13.07 -0.38 -17.36
N ASN A 178 13.13 0.88 -16.95
CA ASN A 178 14.20 1.82 -17.24
C ASN A 178 14.27 2.89 -16.13
N SER A 179 15.40 2.97 -15.42
CA SER A 179 15.66 4.03 -14.44
C SER A 179 16.47 5.19 -15.00
N LYS A 180 16.86 5.12 -16.28
CA LYS A 180 17.72 6.13 -16.95
C LYS A 180 19.04 6.41 -16.21
N GLY A 181 19.58 5.38 -15.54
CA GLY A 181 20.82 5.50 -14.77
C GLY A 181 20.68 6.06 -13.35
N ILE A 182 19.47 6.41 -12.90
CA ILE A 182 19.24 6.80 -11.52
C ILE A 182 19.30 5.54 -10.63
N ASN A 183 20.10 5.61 -9.58
CA ASN A 183 20.26 4.53 -8.61
C ASN A 183 19.34 4.75 -7.42
N PHE A 184 18.15 4.17 -7.48
CA PHE A 184 17.24 4.14 -6.35
C PHE A 184 17.67 3.08 -5.33
N LEU A 185 17.46 3.35 -4.06
CA LEU A 185 17.60 2.33 -3.03
C LEU A 185 16.39 1.40 -3.05
N ASP A 186 16.68 0.10 -3.14
CA ASP A 186 15.67 -0.91 -2.90
C ASP A 186 15.22 -0.84 -1.45
N LEU A 187 13.96 -0.56 -1.26
CA LEU A 187 13.36 -0.73 0.04
C LEU A 187 12.95 -2.21 0.15
N TYR A 188 13.81 -2.99 0.79
CA TYR A 188 13.34 -4.24 1.36
C TYR A 188 12.45 -3.88 2.55
N ILE A 189 11.22 -3.54 2.23
CA ILE A 189 10.18 -3.58 3.24
C ILE A 189 9.80 -5.05 3.31
N PRO A 190 10.09 -5.76 4.41
CA PRO A 190 9.38 -7.00 4.63
C PRO A 190 7.90 -6.64 4.63
N ASN A 191 7.23 -6.86 3.47
CA ASN A 191 5.81 -6.61 3.23
C ASN A 191 5.27 -5.33 3.89
N ILE A 192 5.44 -4.12 3.24
CA ILE A 192 4.64 -2.93 3.66
C ILE A 192 3.15 -3.15 3.31
N ASP A 193 2.85 -4.01 2.32
CA ASP A 193 1.48 -4.48 2.08
C ASP A 193 1.03 -5.47 3.17
N ASP A 194 1.97 -5.92 3.98
CA ASP A 194 1.80 -6.68 5.22
C ASP A 194 2.10 -5.81 6.45
N GLU A 195 1.68 -4.57 6.57
CA GLU A 195 0.94 -4.27 7.78
C GLU A 195 -0.31 -5.15 7.61
N GLU A 196 -0.11 -6.42 7.86
CA GLU A 196 -1.17 -7.40 8.01
C GLU A 196 -2.20 -6.72 8.89
N GLU A 197 -3.33 -6.26 8.31
CA GLU A 197 -4.40 -5.70 9.10
C GLU A 197 -4.92 -6.82 10.00
N TYR A 198 -4.22 -6.98 11.12
CA TYR A 198 -4.65 -7.92 12.12
C TYR A 198 -5.89 -7.39 12.81
N TYR A 199 -6.86 -8.25 12.85
CA TYR A 199 -8.06 -8.08 13.63
C TYR A 199 -8.08 -9.12 14.73
N TYR A 200 -8.81 -8.83 15.77
CA TYR A 200 -8.96 -9.70 16.93
C TYR A 200 -10.43 -10.07 17.09
N THR A 201 -10.70 -11.36 17.27
CA THR A 201 -12.07 -11.83 17.46
C THR A 201 -12.63 -11.37 18.81
N THR A 202 -13.90 -10.91 18.83
CA THR A 202 -14.57 -10.40 20.03
C THR A 202 -15.60 -11.39 20.61
N ALA A 203 -16.11 -12.31 19.79
CA ALA A 203 -17.04 -13.34 20.24
C ALA A 203 -16.31 -14.49 20.95
N GLU A 204 -16.91 -15.09 21.99
CA GLU A 204 -16.36 -16.24 22.72
C GLU A 204 -16.03 -17.42 21.80
N SER A 205 -16.78 -17.60 20.72
CA SER A 205 -16.54 -18.60 19.67
C SER A 205 -17.08 -18.07 18.34
N LEU A 206 -16.19 -17.62 17.46
CA LEU A 206 -16.53 -17.09 16.14
C LEU A 206 -16.40 -18.17 15.08
N ASN A 207 -17.48 -18.47 14.36
CA ASN A 207 -17.47 -19.48 13.30
C ASN A 207 -16.63 -19.02 12.10
N ILE A 208 -15.79 -19.92 11.58
CA ILE A 208 -15.17 -19.84 10.26
C ILE A 208 -16.07 -20.55 9.26
N ARG A 209 -16.43 -19.87 8.16
CA ARG A 209 -17.33 -20.38 7.12
C ARG A 209 -16.66 -20.37 5.75
N LEU A 210 -17.17 -21.18 4.83
CA LEU A 210 -16.68 -21.28 3.44
C LEU A 210 -17.27 -20.22 2.50
N GLY A 211 -17.83 -19.15 3.04
CA GLY A 211 -18.35 -18.03 2.27
C GLY A 211 -18.94 -16.94 3.16
N PRO A 212 -19.23 -15.75 2.59
CA PRO A 212 -19.71 -14.57 3.30
C PRO A 212 -21.21 -14.65 3.58
N GLY A 213 -21.61 -15.48 4.57
CA GLY A 213 -23.00 -15.62 4.96
C GLY A 213 -23.25 -16.74 5.97
N THR A 214 -24.35 -16.66 6.71
CA THR A 214 -24.74 -17.69 7.69
C THR A 214 -25.24 -18.98 7.04
N ASN A 215 -25.62 -18.95 5.78
CA ASN A 215 -26.02 -20.09 4.95
C ASN A 215 -24.83 -20.96 4.51
N TYR A 216 -23.58 -20.46 4.61
CA TYR A 216 -22.40 -21.26 4.31
C TYR A 216 -22.00 -22.14 5.50
N ASN A 217 -21.44 -23.31 5.19
CA ASN A 217 -21.01 -24.28 6.20
C ASN A 217 -19.94 -23.70 7.13
N ALA A 218 -20.16 -23.85 8.44
CA ALA A 218 -19.15 -23.55 9.44
C ALA A 218 -18.20 -24.76 9.58
N ILE A 219 -16.93 -24.56 9.21
CA ILE A 219 -15.91 -25.61 9.20
C ILE A 219 -15.06 -25.64 10.47
N ASN A 220 -14.93 -24.50 11.15
CA ASN A 220 -14.19 -24.35 12.40
C ASN A 220 -14.76 -23.18 13.22
N SER A 221 -14.17 -22.88 14.37
CA SER A 221 -14.43 -21.67 15.14
C SER A 221 -13.17 -21.20 15.86
N LEU A 222 -13.04 -19.89 15.98
CA LEU A 222 -11.96 -19.21 16.70
C LEU A 222 -12.45 -18.77 18.08
N PRO A 223 -11.66 -18.94 19.14
CA PRO A 223 -11.94 -18.36 20.44
C PRO A 223 -11.79 -16.83 20.39
N LYS A 224 -12.35 -16.16 21.38
CA LYS A 224 -12.15 -14.72 21.59
C LYS A 224 -10.67 -14.37 21.67
N ASN A 225 -10.32 -13.18 21.19
CA ASN A 225 -8.94 -12.69 21.11
C ASN A 225 -8.03 -13.51 20.19
N SER A 226 -8.56 -14.25 19.21
CA SER A 226 -7.72 -14.80 18.15
C SER A 226 -7.28 -13.69 17.20
N ARG A 227 -5.97 -13.59 16.92
CA ARG A 227 -5.41 -12.67 15.93
C ARG A 227 -5.58 -13.27 14.55
N ILE A 228 -6.27 -12.58 13.67
CA ILE A 228 -6.54 -13.01 12.31
C ILE A 228 -6.10 -11.93 11.31
N LYS A 229 -5.57 -12.35 10.17
CA LYS A 229 -5.34 -11.49 9.02
C LYS A 229 -6.65 -11.34 8.27
N VAL A 230 -7.08 -10.11 7.97
CA VAL A 230 -8.25 -9.83 7.13
C VAL A 230 -7.77 -9.33 5.78
N GLN A 231 -8.13 -10.01 4.70
CA GLN A 231 -7.76 -9.65 3.34
C GLN A 231 -8.71 -8.59 2.77
N GLU A 232 -10.01 -8.71 3.06
CA GLU A 232 -11.04 -7.77 2.64
C GLU A 232 -12.33 -7.96 3.45
N PHE A 233 -13.24 -6.98 3.37
CA PHE A 233 -14.61 -7.09 3.87
C PHE A 233 -15.59 -7.14 2.68
N ILE A 234 -16.49 -8.13 2.71
CA ILE A 234 -17.58 -8.31 1.73
C ILE A 234 -18.88 -8.41 2.52
N ASP A 235 -19.81 -7.48 2.35
CA ASP A 235 -21.13 -7.47 3.01
C ASP A 235 -21.08 -7.80 4.52
N ASN A 236 -20.24 -7.10 5.28
CA ASN A 236 -19.98 -7.35 6.71
C ASN A 236 -19.34 -8.71 7.05
N TRP A 237 -18.75 -9.40 6.08
CA TRP A 237 -17.95 -10.59 6.31
C TRP A 237 -16.48 -10.29 6.06
N ALA A 238 -15.63 -10.65 6.99
CA ALA A 238 -14.17 -10.54 6.85
C ALA A 238 -13.64 -11.82 6.20
N ARG A 239 -13.00 -11.70 5.03
CA ARG A 239 -12.27 -12.79 4.38
C ARG A 239 -10.89 -12.91 5.03
N ILE A 240 -10.61 -14.08 5.62
CA ILE A 240 -9.39 -14.34 6.39
C ILE A 240 -8.36 -15.21 5.66
N ASN A 241 -8.77 -15.85 4.57
CA ASN A 241 -7.93 -16.47 3.54
C ASN A 241 -8.78 -16.69 2.27
N ASP A 242 -8.26 -17.45 1.28
CA ASP A 242 -8.91 -17.63 -0.04
C ASP A 242 -10.35 -18.18 0.04
N LYS A 243 -10.71 -18.91 1.08
CA LYS A 243 -11.99 -19.64 1.19
C LYS A 243 -12.67 -19.48 2.53
N GLU A 244 -12.10 -18.75 3.48
CA GLU A 244 -12.60 -18.67 4.84
C GLU A 244 -13.07 -17.26 5.19
N TYR A 245 -14.23 -17.19 5.82
CA TYR A 245 -14.89 -15.96 6.21
C TYR A 245 -15.35 -16.03 7.66
N VAL A 246 -15.26 -14.89 8.34
CA VAL A 246 -15.84 -14.68 9.67
C VAL A 246 -16.75 -13.46 9.64
N ALA A 247 -17.75 -13.40 10.53
CA ALA A 247 -18.65 -12.26 10.58
C ALA A 247 -17.90 -11.00 11.07
N GLY A 248 -17.90 -9.95 10.26
CA GLY A 248 -17.12 -8.74 10.48
C GLY A 248 -17.51 -7.95 11.74
N ASN A 249 -18.77 -8.05 12.18
CA ASN A 249 -19.22 -7.42 13.43
C ASN A 249 -18.56 -8.01 14.69
N TYR A 250 -17.87 -9.14 14.58
CA TYR A 250 -17.17 -9.80 15.68
C TYR A 250 -15.65 -9.75 15.55
N VAL A 251 -15.12 -8.77 14.81
CA VAL A 251 -13.69 -8.49 14.73
C VAL A 251 -13.41 -7.03 15.02
N THR A 252 -12.25 -6.72 15.61
CA THR A 252 -11.82 -5.36 15.96
C THR A 252 -10.33 -5.18 15.70
N LYS A 253 -9.91 -3.96 15.36
CA LYS A 253 -8.49 -3.56 15.31
C LYS A 253 -7.89 -3.31 16.70
N THR A 254 -8.73 -3.16 17.72
CA THR A 254 -8.25 -2.93 19.09
C THR A 254 -7.51 -4.15 19.61
N VAL A 255 -6.22 -3.99 19.88
CA VAL A 255 -5.37 -5.07 20.40
C VAL A 255 -5.77 -5.40 21.84
N PRO A 256 -6.20 -6.64 22.14
CA PRO A 256 -6.50 -7.05 23.51
C PRO A 256 -5.21 -7.21 24.33
N SER A 257 -5.33 -7.21 25.65
CA SER A 257 -4.19 -7.40 26.57
C SER A 257 -3.45 -8.74 26.39
N SER A 258 -4.14 -9.73 25.84
CA SER A 258 -3.59 -11.02 25.41
C SER A 258 -4.37 -11.56 24.23
N TYR A 259 -3.71 -12.26 23.32
CA TYR A 259 -4.36 -12.85 22.15
C TYR A 259 -3.70 -14.19 21.77
N TYR A 260 -4.41 -14.96 20.95
CA TYR A 260 -3.94 -16.22 20.38
C TYR A 260 -3.52 -15.99 18.93
N GLU A 261 -2.32 -16.43 18.59
CA GLU A 261 -1.88 -16.52 17.21
C GLU A 261 -2.72 -17.52 16.43
N THR A 262 -2.86 -17.30 15.13
CA THR A 262 -3.49 -18.25 14.22
C THR A 262 -2.49 -18.85 13.25
N LYS A 263 -2.71 -20.10 12.88
CA LYS A 263 -1.93 -20.86 11.90
C LYS A 263 -2.86 -21.69 11.03
N HIS A 264 -2.35 -22.42 10.06
CA HIS A 264 -3.14 -23.21 9.11
C HIS A 264 -2.82 -24.70 9.19
N THR A 265 -3.85 -25.52 8.92
CA THR A 265 -3.69 -26.98 8.78
C THR A 265 -2.95 -27.33 7.50
N THR A 266 -2.06 -28.31 7.55
CA THR A 266 -1.28 -28.80 6.39
C THR A 266 -1.70 -30.15 5.85
N ALA A 267 -2.39 -30.98 6.66
CA ALA A 267 -2.94 -32.26 6.23
C ALA A 267 -4.24 -32.04 5.43
N ASP A 268 -4.50 -32.87 4.43
CA ASP A 268 -5.73 -32.77 3.60
C ASP A 268 -7.00 -32.86 4.46
N PHE A 269 -6.97 -33.71 5.50
CA PHE A 269 -8.00 -33.80 6.53
C PHE A 269 -7.34 -34.03 7.89
N LEU A 270 -7.45 -33.06 8.78
CA LEU A 270 -6.89 -33.15 10.14
C LEU A 270 -7.95 -33.50 11.18
N ASN A 271 -7.79 -34.62 11.84
CA ASN A 271 -8.67 -35.02 12.91
C ASN A 271 -8.58 -34.09 14.13
N VAL A 272 -9.74 -33.70 14.65
CA VAL A 272 -9.86 -32.92 15.88
C VAL A 272 -10.28 -33.86 17.01
N ARG A 273 -9.63 -33.76 18.16
CA ARG A 273 -9.88 -34.65 19.33
C ARG A 273 -10.35 -33.84 20.53
N SER A 274 -11.11 -34.51 21.42
CA SER A 274 -11.64 -33.91 22.65
C SER A 274 -10.55 -33.56 23.70
N LYS A 275 -9.42 -34.26 23.64
CA LYS A 275 -8.19 -34.06 24.44
C LYS A 275 -7.02 -34.66 23.67
N PRO A 276 -5.74 -34.39 24.06
CA PRO A 276 -4.59 -35.10 23.52
C PRO A 276 -4.81 -36.61 23.51
N ALA A 277 -4.60 -37.25 22.34
CA ALA A 277 -4.87 -38.68 22.09
C ALA A 277 -6.30 -39.17 22.43
N GLY A 278 -7.22 -38.25 22.66
CA GLY A 278 -8.63 -38.58 23.01
C GLY A 278 -9.52 -38.93 21.82
N THR A 279 -10.82 -38.97 22.06
CA THR A 279 -11.84 -39.31 21.06
C THR A 279 -11.86 -38.28 19.92
N ILE A 280 -11.95 -38.77 18.68
CA ILE A 280 -12.12 -37.94 17.48
C ILE A 280 -13.53 -37.33 17.51
N LEU A 281 -13.57 -36.00 17.33
CA LEU A 281 -14.83 -35.25 17.24
C LEU A 281 -15.42 -35.37 15.82
N LYS A 282 -16.75 -35.29 15.70
CA LYS A 282 -17.46 -35.34 14.41
C LYS A 282 -17.96 -33.96 13.97
N VAL A 283 -18.15 -33.04 14.91
CA VAL A 283 -18.68 -31.70 14.62
C VAL A 283 -17.53 -30.75 14.26
N LYS A 284 -17.62 -30.08 13.11
CA LYS A 284 -16.55 -29.23 12.55
C LYS A 284 -15.20 -29.97 12.51
N ALA A 285 -15.25 -31.23 12.05
CA ALA A 285 -14.10 -32.11 11.92
C ALA A 285 -14.44 -33.25 10.93
N PRO A 286 -13.42 -33.77 10.18
CA PRO A 286 -12.03 -33.30 10.19
C PRO A 286 -11.88 -31.90 9.60
N LEU A 287 -10.79 -31.20 9.93
CA LEU A 287 -10.48 -29.91 9.35
C LEU A 287 -9.81 -30.11 7.98
N PRO A 288 -10.30 -29.47 6.91
CA PRO A 288 -9.63 -29.45 5.61
C PRO A 288 -8.26 -28.79 5.68
N LYS A 289 -7.39 -29.06 4.70
CA LYS A 289 -6.12 -28.36 4.51
C LYS A 289 -6.33 -26.87 4.34
N GLY A 290 -5.46 -26.08 4.97
CA GLY A 290 -5.54 -24.62 4.93
C GLY A 290 -6.50 -24.01 5.96
N THR A 291 -7.20 -24.83 6.76
CA THR A 291 -8.13 -24.31 7.78
C THR A 291 -7.38 -23.51 8.84
N THR A 292 -7.85 -22.29 9.10
CA THR A 292 -7.33 -21.42 10.17
C THR A 292 -7.70 -21.96 11.55
N VAL A 293 -6.70 -22.06 12.43
CA VAL A 293 -6.84 -22.50 13.83
C VAL A 293 -6.12 -21.55 14.77
N ALA A 294 -6.68 -21.30 15.95
CA ALA A 294 -6.00 -20.56 17.01
C ALA A 294 -5.03 -21.46 17.79
N ILE A 295 -3.91 -20.93 18.23
CA ILE A 295 -2.90 -21.61 19.04
C ILE A 295 -3.09 -21.18 20.49
N MET A 296 -3.98 -21.85 21.22
CA MET A 296 -4.27 -21.52 22.61
C MET A 296 -3.22 -22.08 23.59
N GLU A 297 -2.74 -23.28 23.29
CA GLU A 297 -1.74 -23.98 24.08
C GLU A 297 -1.06 -25.04 23.21
N GLU A 298 0.26 -25.16 23.29
CA GLU A 298 1.02 -26.24 22.65
C GLU A 298 1.76 -27.03 23.72
N LYS A 299 1.48 -28.33 23.78
CA LYS A 299 2.10 -29.22 24.78
C LYS A 299 2.19 -30.65 24.26
N ASN A 300 3.36 -31.27 24.41
CA ASN A 300 3.61 -32.68 24.08
C ASN A 300 3.14 -33.07 22.66
N GLY A 301 3.38 -32.21 21.64
CA GLY A 301 3.01 -32.43 20.25
C GLY A 301 1.52 -32.24 19.94
N TRP A 302 0.76 -31.66 20.86
CA TRP A 302 -0.66 -31.33 20.67
C TRP A 302 -0.90 -29.84 20.82
N ILE A 303 -1.75 -29.30 19.97
CA ILE A 303 -2.22 -27.91 20.04
C ILE A 303 -3.69 -27.88 20.43
N LYS A 304 -4.00 -27.13 21.46
CA LYS A 304 -5.37 -26.75 21.82
C LYS A 304 -5.82 -25.60 20.93
N ILE A 305 -6.83 -25.83 20.11
CA ILE A 305 -7.32 -24.85 19.13
C ILE A 305 -8.65 -24.19 19.56
N ASN A 306 -9.35 -24.75 20.52
CA ASN A 306 -10.55 -24.20 21.16
C ASN A 306 -10.88 -25.02 22.41
N LYS A 307 -11.97 -24.67 23.14
CA LYS A 307 -12.42 -25.45 24.31
C LYS A 307 -12.66 -26.91 23.93
N ASN A 308 -11.95 -27.85 24.56
CA ASN A 308 -12.01 -29.27 24.30
C ASN A 308 -11.81 -29.68 22.82
N ARG A 309 -10.95 -28.94 22.11
CA ARG A 309 -10.58 -29.24 20.72
C ARG A 309 -9.07 -29.20 20.56
N TYR A 310 -8.50 -30.35 20.17
CA TYR A 310 -7.06 -30.55 20.04
C TYR A 310 -6.72 -31.14 18.68
N VAL A 311 -5.61 -30.70 18.13
CA VAL A 311 -5.01 -31.20 16.90
C VAL A 311 -3.56 -31.58 17.12
N TYR A 312 -3.00 -32.43 16.26
CA TYR A 312 -1.60 -32.81 16.34
C TYR A 312 -0.74 -31.72 15.71
N ALA A 313 0.27 -31.25 16.46
CA ALA A 313 1.04 -30.04 16.13
C ALA A 313 1.82 -30.15 14.81
N THR A 314 2.28 -31.35 14.43
CA THR A 314 3.03 -31.60 13.18
C THR A 314 2.29 -31.13 11.92
N TYR A 315 0.94 -31.04 11.96
CA TYR A 315 0.11 -30.63 10.84
C TYR A 315 -0.35 -29.18 10.92
N ILE A 316 0.35 -28.31 11.67
CA ILE A 316 0.03 -26.90 11.86
C ILE A 316 1.27 -26.05 11.51
N LYS A 317 1.10 -25.12 10.57
CA LYS A 317 2.15 -24.17 10.15
C LYS A 317 1.63 -22.77 10.09
#